data_152411fae4846639583c94babaea46d0
#
_entry.id   152411fae4846639583c94babaea46d0
#
_cell.length_a   1.000
_cell.length_b   1.000
_cell.length_c   1.000
_cell.angle_alpha   90.00
_cell.angle_beta   90.00
_cell.angle_gamma   90.00
#
_symmetry.space_group_name_H-M   'P 1'
#
loop_
_entity.id
_entity.type
_entity.pdbx_description
1 polymer ?
#
loop_
_entity_poly.entity_id
_entity_poly.type
_entity_poly.pdbx_seq_one_letter_code
_entity_poly.pdbx_strand_id
1 'polypeptide(L)'
;DQSVRTWLGCHRRAFEWFGAVPARLIIDNAKCAITRACMHDPQVQRAYAECAEGYGFRIDACPPRDPQKKGIVEAGVKYVKGNFLPTRSFRNLADLNAQVREWVLKEAGLRIHGTTRVRPLDTFAVERSTLLALPEVPPDLGSWHAVTVHRDCHVSFERALYSVPFALVGKALWLRATDAVVTVYHDFKPVATHARARRPGERRTVSDHLPP
;
A
#
# COMPACT_ATOMS: atom_id res chain seq x y z
N ASP A 1 -10.11 0.77 -5.90
CA ASP A 1 -10.58 1.36 -4.64
C ASP A 1 -9.44 2.16 -3.97
N GLN A 2 -9.74 2.85 -2.87
CA GLN A 2 -8.76 3.63 -2.10
C GLN A 2 -8.41 2.94 -0.77
N SER A 3 -8.39 1.61 -0.76
CA SER A 3 -7.98 0.85 0.43
C SER A 3 -6.46 0.92 0.63
N VAL A 4 -6.03 0.71 1.87
CA VAL A 4 -4.60 0.61 2.24
C VAL A 4 -3.92 -0.49 1.41
N ARG A 5 -4.55 -1.63 1.25
CA ARG A 5 -4.03 -2.76 0.47
C ARG A 5 -3.79 -2.37 -1.00
N THR A 6 -4.75 -1.70 -1.63
CA THR A 6 -4.60 -1.22 -3.01
C THR A 6 -3.48 -0.21 -3.12
N TRP A 7 -3.39 0.72 -2.17
CA TRP A 7 -2.33 1.73 -2.11
C TRP A 7 -0.93 1.10 -2.04
N LEU A 8 -0.71 0.19 -1.10
CA LEU A 8 0.55 -0.54 -0.96
C LEU A 8 0.89 -1.37 -2.21
N GLY A 9 -0.11 -2.06 -2.77
CA GLY A 9 0.05 -2.82 -4.01
C GLY A 9 0.41 -1.95 -5.22
N CYS A 10 -0.07 -0.70 -5.29
CA CYS A 10 0.33 0.24 -6.34
C CYS A 10 1.81 0.64 -6.21
N HIS A 11 2.29 0.91 -4.99
CA HIS A 11 3.71 1.22 -4.74
C HIS A 11 4.61 0.05 -5.13
N ARG A 12 4.30 -1.17 -4.69
CA ARG A 12 5.06 -2.38 -5.07
C ARG A 12 5.20 -2.49 -6.58
N ARG A 13 4.08 -2.43 -7.32
CA ARG A 13 4.10 -2.53 -8.78
C ARG A 13 4.84 -1.39 -9.47
N ALA A 14 4.79 -0.18 -8.90
CA ALA A 14 5.55 0.96 -9.42
C ALA A 14 7.06 0.75 -9.24
N PHE A 15 7.50 0.30 -8.06
CA PHE A 15 8.92 0.02 -7.79
C PHE A 15 9.44 -1.12 -8.65
N GLU A 16 8.67 -2.21 -8.79
CA GLU A 16 8.99 -3.30 -9.71
C GLU A 16 9.11 -2.82 -11.16
N TRP A 17 8.20 -1.93 -11.59
CA TRP A 17 8.25 -1.34 -12.92
C TRP A 17 9.51 -0.46 -13.14
N PHE A 18 9.85 0.35 -12.16
CA PHE A 18 11.07 1.18 -12.22
C PHE A 18 12.35 0.33 -12.09
N GLY A 19 12.25 -0.87 -11.50
CA GLY A 19 13.39 -1.68 -11.10
C GLY A 19 14.24 -1.02 -10.01
N ALA A 20 13.65 -0.08 -9.26
CA ALA A 20 14.31 0.73 -8.24
C ALA A 20 13.28 1.45 -7.37
N VAL A 21 13.73 2.04 -6.26
CA VAL A 21 12.87 2.77 -5.32
C VAL A 21 13.33 4.23 -5.20
N PRO A 22 12.45 5.23 -5.40
CA PRO A 22 12.78 6.62 -5.09
C PRO A 22 13.08 6.78 -3.59
N ALA A 23 14.17 7.46 -3.24
CA ALA A 23 14.53 7.68 -1.83
C ALA A 23 13.48 8.49 -1.05
N ARG A 24 12.58 9.18 -1.76
CA ARG A 24 11.58 10.07 -1.18
C ARG A 24 10.30 10.05 -2.00
N LEU A 25 9.17 9.88 -1.35
CA LEU A 25 7.85 9.94 -1.96
C LEU A 25 7.04 11.10 -1.40
N ILE A 26 6.65 12.01 -2.27
CA ILE A 26 5.76 13.13 -1.93
C ILE A 26 4.33 12.66 -2.18
N ILE A 27 3.50 12.67 -1.15
CA ILE A 27 2.12 12.19 -1.20
C ILE A 27 1.14 13.26 -0.72
N ASP A 28 -0.10 13.20 -1.21
CA ASP A 28 -1.19 13.95 -0.63
C ASP A 28 -1.69 13.28 0.68
N ASN A 29 -2.62 13.97 1.36
CA ASN A 29 -3.17 13.48 2.62
C ASN A 29 -4.28 12.44 2.42
N ALA A 30 -4.14 11.52 1.48
CA ALA A 30 -5.09 10.43 1.28
C ALA A 30 -5.20 9.55 2.54
N LYS A 31 -6.41 9.22 2.97
CA LYS A 31 -6.67 8.47 4.22
C LYS A 31 -6.02 7.08 4.25
N CYS A 32 -5.74 6.49 3.09
CA CYS A 32 -5.01 5.23 2.98
C CYS A 32 -3.51 5.36 3.30
N ALA A 33 -2.97 6.58 3.32
CA ALA A 33 -1.57 6.87 3.61
C ALA A 33 -1.39 7.69 4.89
N ILE A 34 -2.25 8.68 5.14
CA ILE A 34 -2.17 9.61 6.25
C ILE A 34 -3.44 9.52 7.09
N THR A 35 -3.33 9.12 8.35
CA THR A 35 -4.47 9.02 9.28
C THR A 35 -4.86 10.37 9.87
N ARG A 36 -3.87 11.24 10.08
CA ARG A 36 -4.08 12.61 10.54
C ARG A 36 -3.13 13.57 9.83
N ALA A 37 -3.68 14.46 9.03
CA ALA A 37 -2.91 15.51 8.38
C ALA A 37 -2.45 16.56 9.40
N CYS A 38 -1.15 16.90 9.37
CA CYS A 38 -0.55 17.94 10.20
C CYS A 38 0.54 18.65 9.39
N MET A 39 0.80 19.92 9.70
CA MET A 39 1.80 20.70 8.99
C MET A 39 3.25 20.24 9.30
N HIS A 40 3.50 19.81 10.54
CA HIS A 40 4.84 19.47 11.01
C HIS A 40 5.02 17.99 11.37
N ASP A 41 3.95 17.30 11.77
CA ASP A 41 4.00 15.90 12.20
C ASP A 41 2.74 15.15 11.72
N PRO A 42 2.65 14.80 10.42
CA PRO A 42 1.54 14.03 9.90
C PRO A 42 1.59 12.58 10.42
N GLN A 43 0.47 12.09 10.93
CA GLN A 43 0.37 10.69 11.35
C GLN A 43 0.21 9.79 10.13
N VAL A 44 1.23 9.02 9.83
CA VAL A 44 1.25 8.06 8.74
C VAL A 44 0.47 6.79 9.12
N GLN A 45 -0.27 6.23 8.17
CA GLN A 45 -0.91 4.95 8.34
C GLN A 45 0.15 3.87 8.58
N ARG A 46 -0.03 3.02 9.61
CA ARG A 46 0.98 2.08 10.10
C ARG A 46 1.53 1.14 9.00
N ALA A 47 0.65 0.55 8.21
CA ALA A 47 1.08 -0.35 7.14
C ALA A 47 1.86 0.39 6.03
N TYR A 48 1.59 1.68 5.83
CA TYR A 48 2.36 2.49 4.89
C TYR A 48 3.74 2.87 5.45
N ALA A 49 3.83 3.12 6.75
CA ALA A 49 5.13 3.31 7.43
C ALA A 49 6.00 2.04 7.34
N GLU A 50 5.42 0.85 7.58
CA GLU A 50 6.11 -0.44 7.40
C GLU A 50 6.55 -0.67 5.94
N CYS A 51 5.73 -0.26 4.98
CA CYS A 51 6.10 -0.32 3.56
C CYS A 51 7.29 0.60 3.26
N ALA A 52 7.28 1.83 3.78
CA ALA A 52 8.37 2.77 3.60
C ALA A 52 9.69 2.27 4.21
N GLU A 53 9.63 1.71 5.41
CA GLU A 53 10.77 1.08 6.08
C GLU A 53 11.32 -0.10 5.28
N GLY A 54 10.43 -1.01 4.83
CA GLY A 54 10.82 -2.20 4.09
C GLY A 54 11.42 -1.93 2.71
N TYR A 55 11.03 -0.82 2.05
CA TYR A 55 11.62 -0.38 0.78
C TYR A 55 12.71 0.69 0.95
N GLY A 56 12.89 1.25 2.14
CA GLY A 56 13.92 2.25 2.43
C GLY A 56 13.60 3.67 1.97
N PHE A 57 12.35 4.01 1.64
CA PHE A 57 11.99 5.35 1.20
C PHE A 57 11.43 6.21 2.33
N ARG A 58 11.59 7.54 2.21
CA ARG A 58 10.97 8.51 3.11
C ARG A 58 9.62 8.98 2.59
N ILE A 59 8.64 9.05 3.49
CA ILE A 59 7.33 9.62 3.21
C ILE A 59 7.35 11.12 3.51
N ASP A 60 7.03 11.94 2.52
CA ASP A 60 6.80 13.37 2.66
C ASP A 60 5.33 13.67 2.38
N ALA A 61 4.54 13.86 3.42
CA ALA A 61 3.16 14.29 3.27
C ALA A 61 3.12 15.77 2.87
N CYS A 62 2.32 16.12 1.86
CA CYS A 62 2.09 17.52 1.51
C CYS A 62 1.45 18.25 2.70
N PRO A 63 1.93 19.46 3.06
CA PRO A 63 1.26 20.28 4.04
C PRO A 63 -0.20 20.51 3.65
N PRO A 64 -1.12 20.52 4.63
CA PRO A 64 -2.52 20.86 4.35
C PRO A 64 -2.62 22.23 3.66
N ARG A 65 -3.40 22.31 2.56
CA ARG A 65 -3.64 23.53 1.78
C ARG A 65 -2.43 24.08 1.00
N ASP A 66 -1.42 23.24 0.68
CA ASP A 66 -0.34 23.61 -0.23
C ASP A 66 -0.61 23.05 -1.66
N PRO A 67 -1.24 23.81 -2.57
CA PRO A 67 -1.59 23.33 -3.91
C PRO A 67 -0.39 23.20 -4.84
N GLN A 68 0.73 23.89 -4.58
CA GLN A 68 1.87 23.90 -5.51
C GLN A 68 2.57 22.55 -5.59
N LYS A 69 2.68 21.82 -4.47
CA LYS A 69 3.28 20.49 -4.44
C LYS A 69 2.42 19.41 -5.12
N LYS A 70 1.11 19.64 -5.24
CA LYS A 70 0.16 18.72 -5.86
C LYS A 70 0.05 18.89 -7.39
N GLY A 71 0.42 20.05 -7.92
CA GLY A 71 0.24 20.41 -9.34
C GLY A 71 0.88 19.43 -10.31
N ILE A 72 2.04 18.84 -9.99
CA ILE A 72 2.74 17.88 -10.86
C ILE A 72 1.94 16.59 -11.01
N VAL A 73 1.41 16.05 -9.91
CA VAL A 73 0.59 14.80 -9.91
C VAL A 73 -0.74 15.05 -10.63
N GLU A 74 -1.40 16.18 -10.38
CA GLU A 74 -2.65 16.56 -11.05
C GLU A 74 -2.45 16.72 -12.56
N ALA A 75 -1.37 17.37 -12.98
CA ALA A 75 -1.00 17.50 -14.38
C ALA A 75 -0.74 16.13 -15.04
N GLY A 76 -0.04 15.22 -14.36
CA GLY A 76 0.18 13.84 -14.82
C GLY A 76 -1.13 13.06 -14.98
N VAL A 77 -2.01 13.13 -14.00
CA VAL A 77 -3.34 12.48 -14.06
C VAL A 77 -4.18 13.07 -15.20
N LYS A 78 -4.19 14.39 -15.35
CA LYS A 78 -4.89 15.07 -16.46
C LYS A 78 -4.33 14.64 -17.81
N TYR A 79 -3.01 14.52 -17.92
CA TYR A 79 -2.36 14.07 -19.15
C TYR A 79 -2.77 12.65 -19.53
N VAL A 80 -2.76 11.69 -18.59
CA VAL A 80 -3.21 10.31 -18.83
C VAL A 80 -4.69 10.28 -19.21
N LYS A 81 -5.54 10.98 -18.47
CA LYS A 81 -6.99 11.04 -18.74
C LYS A 81 -7.31 11.68 -20.10
N GLY A 82 -6.56 12.67 -20.55
CA GLY A 82 -6.80 13.36 -21.81
C GLY A 82 -6.17 12.70 -23.03
N ASN A 83 -5.07 11.96 -22.88
CA ASN A 83 -4.31 11.44 -24.01
C ASN A 83 -4.31 9.91 -24.15
N PHE A 84 -4.55 9.19 -23.05
CA PHE A 84 -4.58 7.73 -23.08
C PHE A 84 -6.01 7.17 -23.09
N LEU A 85 -6.87 7.62 -22.16
CA LEU A 85 -8.20 6.99 -21.99
C LEU A 85 -9.17 7.23 -23.15
N PRO A 86 -9.29 8.43 -23.75
CA PRO A 86 -10.38 8.74 -24.69
C PRO A 86 -10.36 7.92 -25.99
N THR A 87 -9.20 7.45 -26.40
CA THR A 87 -9.01 6.80 -27.71
C THR A 87 -8.96 5.27 -27.63
N ARG A 88 -9.23 4.70 -26.44
CA ARG A 88 -9.02 3.27 -26.19
C ARG A 88 -10.22 2.61 -25.52
N SER A 89 -10.40 1.34 -25.82
CA SER A 89 -11.34 0.45 -25.13
C SER A 89 -10.59 -0.65 -24.38
N PHE A 90 -11.12 -1.09 -23.25
CA PHE A 90 -10.48 -2.05 -22.36
C PHE A 90 -11.43 -3.20 -22.06
N ARG A 91 -10.99 -4.43 -22.22
CA ARG A 91 -11.75 -5.64 -21.87
C ARG A 91 -11.83 -5.84 -20.36
N ASN A 92 -10.75 -5.48 -19.63
CA ASN A 92 -10.62 -5.59 -18.18
C ASN A 92 -9.42 -4.79 -17.70
N LEU A 93 -9.19 -4.77 -16.39
CA LEU A 93 -8.07 -4.02 -15.77
C LEU A 93 -6.69 -4.51 -16.21
N ALA A 94 -6.51 -5.80 -16.47
CA ALA A 94 -5.23 -6.34 -16.95
C ALA A 94 -4.91 -5.82 -18.35
N ASP A 95 -5.91 -5.79 -19.23
CA ASP A 95 -5.81 -5.23 -20.57
C ASP A 95 -5.49 -3.73 -20.53
N LEU A 96 -6.19 -2.95 -19.69
CA LEU A 96 -5.87 -1.53 -19.46
C LEU A 96 -4.42 -1.34 -19.03
N ASN A 97 -3.95 -2.13 -18.05
CA ASN A 97 -2.58 -2.04 -17.57
C ASN A 97 -1.55 -2.42 -18.63
N ALA A 98 -1.84 -3.37 -19.51
CA ALA A 98 -0.97 -3.72 -20.64
C ALA A 98 -0.89 -2.56 -21.65
N GLN A 99 -2.03 -2.01 -22.04
CA GLN A 99 -2.10 -0.90 -22.99
C GLN A 99 -1.45 0.38 -22.45
N VAL A 100 -1.62 0.72 -21.16
CA VAL A 100 -0.97 1.90 -20.59
C VAL A 100 0.55 1.75 -20.51
N ARG A 101 1.04 0.55 -20.22
CA ARG A 101 2.49 0.26 -20.24
C ARG A 101 3.10 0.48 -21.63
N GLU A 102 2.44 -0.06 -22.65
CA GLU A 102 2.85 0.12 -24.04
C GLU A 102 2.85 1.60 -24.45
N TRP A 103 1.78 2.32 -24.11
CA TRP A 103 1.65 3.74 -24.37
C TRP A 103 2.73 4.58 -23.68
N VAL A 104 3.05 4.27 -22.41
CA VAL A 104 4.14 4.96 -21.68
C VAL A 104 5.48 4.75 -22.39
N LEU A 105 5.77 3.52 -22.83
CA LEU A 105 7.06 3.20 -23.46
C LEU A 105 7.18 3.75 -24.89
N LYS A 106 6.10 3.72 -25.68
CA LYS A 106 6.15 4.07 -27.11
C LYS A 106 5.74 5.49 -27.42
N GLU A 107 4.88 6.11 -26.60
CA GLU A 107 4.33 7.44 -26.86
C GLU A 107 4.70 8.45 -25.76
N ALA A 108 4.16 8.28 -24.55
CA ALA A 108 4.29 9.27 -23.48
C ALA A 108 5.75 9.47 -23.04
N GLY A 109 6.52 8.39 -22.96
CA GLY A 109 7.92 8.44 -22.55
C GLY A 109 8.89 8.94 -23.62
N LEU A 110 8.52 8.83 -24.88
CA LEU A 110 9.37 9.26 -26.02
C LEU A 110 9.03 10.66 -26.54
N ARG A 111 7.90 11.24 -26.15
CA ARG A 111 7.54 12.61 -26.54
C ARG A 111 8.51 13.63 -25.95
N ILE A 112 8.70 14.75 -26.63
CA ILE A 112 9.39 15.91 -26.04
C ILE A 112 8.46 16.54 -24.99
N HIS A 113 8.88 16.55 -23.74
CA HIS A 113 8.10 17.14 -22.65
C HIS A 113 8.08 18.67 -22.75
N GLY A 114 6.90 19.27 -22.65
CA GLY A 114 6.69 20.70 -22.90
C GLY A 114 7.55 21.64 -22.04
N THR A 115 7.72 21.30 -20.75
CA THR A 115 8.50 22.12 -19.80
C THR A 115 9.98 21.80 -19.84
N THR A 116 10.36 20.51 -19.77
CA THR A 116 11.78 20.11 -19.68
C THR A 116 12.50 20.05 -21.02
N ARG A 117 11.75 20.01 -22.12
CA ARG A 117 12.24 19.90 -23.51
C ARG A 117 13.07 18.65 -23.80
N VAL A 118 12.97 17.63 -22.97
CA VAL A 118 13.61 16.32 -23.13
C VAL A 118 12.58 15.20 -23.10
N ARG A 119 12.98 14.01 -23.53
CA ARG A 119 12.12 12.82 -23.46
C ARG A 119 12.10 12.27 -22.03
N PRO A 120 10.93 11.98 -21.44
CA PRO A 120 10.84 11.43 -20.09
C PRO A 120 11.66 10.16 -19.88
N LEU A 121 11.71 9.23 -20.84
CA LEU A 121 12.50 8.00 -20.72
C LEU A 121 14.01 8.25 -20.73
N ASP A 122 14.50 9.23 -21.47
CA ASP A 122 15.93 9.59 -21.49
C ASP A 122 16.32 10.18 -20.12
N THR A 123 15.49 11.06 -19.57
CA THR A 123 15.67 11.60 -18.20
C THR A 123 15.63 10.48 -17.15
N PHE A 124 14.68 9.56 -17.26
CA PHE A 124 14.56 8.44 -16.34
C PHE A 124 15.78 7.50 -16.39
N ALA A 125 16.36 7.28 -17.58
CA ALA A 125 17.56 6.45 -17.72
C ALA A 125 18.75 7.04 -16.93
N VAL A 126 18.88 8.36 -16.89
CA VAL A 126 19.89 9.05 -16.08
C VAL A 126 19.54 8.98 -14.59
N GLU A 127 18.29 9.30 -14.21
CA GLU A 127 17.81 9.31 -12.84
C GLU A 127 17.90 7.94 -12.17
N ARG A 128 17.70 6.87 -12.92
CA ARG A 128 17.69 5.50 -12.41
C ARG A 128 18.93 5.15 -11.59
N SER A 129 20.09 5.69 -11.93
CA SER A 129 21.35 5.46 -11.19
C SER A 129 21.35 6.07 -9.78
N THR A 130 20.46 7.00 -9.49
CA THR A 130 20.33 7.68 -8.18
C THR A 130 19.24 7.07 -7.30
N LEU A 131 18.44 6.15 -7.83
CA LEU A 131 17.39 5.48 -7.08
C LEU A 131 17.98 4.38 -6.17
N LEU A 132 17.26 4.06 -5.09
CA LEU A 132 17.61 2.95 -4.21
C LEU A 132 17.39 1.62 -4.92
N ALA A 133 18.21 0.63 -4.61
CA ALA A 133 17.99 -0.74 -5.11
C ALA A 133 16.68 -1.33 -4.56
N LEU A 134 16.04 -2.19 -5.35
CA LEU A 134 14.95 -3.02 -4.82
C LEU A 134 15.50 -3.97 -3.75
N PRO A 135 14.77 -4.21 -2.65
CA PRO A 135 15.15 -5.24 -1.69
C PRO A 135 15.13 -6.63 -2.36
N GLU A 136 16.07 -7.48 -2.03
CA GLU A 136 16.14 -8.86 -2.56
C GLU A 136 14.85 -9.64 -2.28
N VAL A 137 14.29 -9.46 -1.09
CA VAL A 137 12.99 -10.01 -0.71
C VAL A 137 12.02 -8.86 -0.55
N PRO A 138 10.95 -8.80 -1.36
CA PRO A 138 9.93 -7.77 -1.21
C PRO A 138 9.33 -7.78 0.20
N PRO A 139 9.13 -6.60 0.84
CA PRO A 139 8.54 -6.55 2.17
C PRO A 139 7.14 -7.16 2.18
N ASP A 140 6.83 -7.87 3.27
CA ASP A 140 5.51 -8.45 3.49
C ASP A 140 4.53 -7.35 3.93
N LEU A 141 3.72 -6.90 2.97
CA LEU A 141 2.79 -5.80 3.17
C LEU A 141 1.51 -6.30 3.85
N GLY A 142 1.39 -6.02 5.15
CA GLY A 142 0.22 -6.34 5.96
C GLY A 142 -0.72 -5.14 6.16
N SER A 143 -1.97 -5.43 6.50
CA SER A 143 -2.93 -4.43 6.98
C SER A 143 -3.17 -4.60 8.48
N TRP A 144 -3.35 -3.49 9.20
CA TRP A 144 -3.57 -3.48 10.64
C TRP A 144 -5.03 -3.15 10.95
N HIS A 145 -5.61 -3.89 11.89
CA HIS A 145 -7.00 -3.78 12.30
C HIS A 145 -7.11 -3.84 13.82
N ALA A 146 -7.86 -2.90 14.40
CA ALA A 146 -8.27 -3.01 15.78
C ALA A 146 -9.39 -4.06 15.89
N VAL A 147 -9.25 -5.00 16.81
CA VAL A 147 -10.22 -6.09 17.04
C VAL A 147 -10.47 -6.25 18.53
N THR A 148 -11.63 -6.79 18.90
CA THR A 148 -11.95 -7.12 20.29
C THR A 148 -12.16 -8.63 20.39
N VAL A 149 -11.64 -9.23 21.45
CA VAL A 149 -11.79 -10.67 21.71
C VAL A 149 -13.20 -10.96 22.22
N HIS A 150 -13.92 -11.79 21.51
CA HIS A 150 -15.26 -12.26 21.90
C HIS A 150 -15.19 -13.31 23.03
N ARG A 151 -16.34 -13.57 23.65
CA ARG A 151 -16.46 -14.54 24.78
C ARG A 151 -16.06 -15.97 24.41
N ASP A 152 -16.08 -16.30 23.13
CA ASP A 152 -15.67 -17.61 22.57
C ASP A 152 -14.17 -17.69 22.25
N CYS A 153 -13.35 -16.76 22.81
CA CYS A 153 -11.90 -16.68 22.62
C CYS A 153 -11.48 -16.40 21.18
N HIS A 154 -12.33 -15.78 20.36
CA HIS A 154 -11.99 -15.45 18.97
C HIS A 154 -12.06 -13.94 18.71
N VAL A 155 -11.28 -13.52 17.75
CA VAL A 155 -11.42 -12.22 17.07
C VAL A 155 -12.01 -12.44 15.68
N SER A 156 -12.81 -11.50 15.19
CA SER A 156 -13.41 -11.55 13.86
C SER A 156 -12.62 -10.67 12.89
N PHE A 157 -12.26 -11.25 11.74
CA PHE A 157 -11.65 -10.50 10.63
C PHE A 157 -12.10 -11.09 9.29
N GLU A 158 -12.56 -10.24 8.37
CA GLU A 158 -13.07 -10.63 7.03
C GLU A 158 -14.10 -11.76 7.06
N ARG A 159 -15.02 -11.75 8.04
CA ARG A 159 -16.04 -12.78 8.27
C ARG A 159 -15.47 -14.15 8.63
N ALA A 160 -14.24 -14.25 9.10
CA ALA A 160 -13.64 -15.44 9.65
C ALA A 160 -13.28 -15.21 11.12
N LEU A 161 -13.10 -16.28 11.88
CA LEU A 161 -12.81 -16.26 13.30
C LEU A 161 -11.42 -16.85 13.57
N TYR A 162 -10.65 -16.17 14.42
CA TYR A 162 -9.30 -16.58 14.79
C TYR A 162 -9.17 -16.62 16.29
N SER A 163 -8.78 -17.75 16.85
CA SER A 163 -8.67 -17.90 18.30
C SER A 163 -7.47 -17.15 18.86
N VAL A 164 -7.63 -16.67 20.08
CA VAL A 164 -6.57 -16.08 20.90
C VAL A 164 -6.69 -16.62 22.32
N PRO A 165 -5.64 -16.58 23.15
CA PRO A 165 -5.68 -17.09 24.51
C PRO A 165 -6.88 -16.54 25.30
N PHE A 166 -7.62 -17.42 26.01
CA PHE A 166 -8.84 -17.07 26.76
C PHE A 166 -8.65 -15.95 27.78
N ALA A 167 -7.44 -15.80 28.33
CA ALA A 167 -7.09 -14.73 29.25
C ALA A 167 -7.22 -13.32 28.64
N LEU A 168 -7.37 -13.23 27.31
CA LEU A 168 -7.52 -11.97 26.57
C LEU A 168 -8.98 -11.65 26.21
N VAL A 169 -9.95 -12.46 26.63
CA VAL A 169 -11.38 -12.21 26.39
C VAL A 169 -11.78 -10.82 26.87
N GLY A 170 -12.50 -10.10 26.02
CA GLY A 170 -12.95 -8.72 26.25
C GLY A 170 -11.90 -7.65 26.00
N LYS A 171 -10.63 -7.98 25.77
CA LYS A 171 -9.60 -7.00 25.48
C LYS A 171 -9.63 -6.54 24.02
N ALA A 172 -9.23 -5.27 23.82
CA ALA A 172 -8.96 -4.72 22.50
C ALA A 172 -7.51 -5.06 22.09
N LEU A 173 -7.34 -5.62 20.92
CA LEU A 173 -6.09 -6.12 20.38
C LEU A 173 -5.82 -5.52 18.99
N TRP A 174 -4.60 -5.67 18.51
CA TRP A 174 -4.25 -5.39 17.14
C TRP A 174 -4.09 -6.68 16.33
N LEU A 175 -4.68 -6.71 15.16
CA LEU A 175 -4.57 -7.80 14.20
C LEU A 175 -3.82 -7.29 12.96
N ARG A 176 -2.74 -7.97 12.58
CA ARG A 176 -2.03 -7.75 11.32
C ARG A 176 -2.35 -8.88 10.36
N ALA A 177 -2.86 -8.55 9.20
CA ALA A 177 -3.19 -9.51 8.15
C ALA A 177 -2.30 -9.29 6.93
N THR A 178 -1.60 -10.34 6.51
CA THR A 178 -0.90 -10.44 5.21
C THR A 178 -1.72 -11.29 4.24
N ASP A 179 -1.20 -11.58 3.07
CA ASP A 179 -1.89 -12.46 2.12
C ASP A 179 -2.00 -13.92 2.62
N ALA A 180 -1.07 -14.37 3.46
CA ALA A 180 -1.01 -15.75 3.92
C ALA A 180 -1.35 -15.94 5.41
N VAL A 181 -1.09 -14.94 6.25
CA VAL A 181 -1.06 -15.07 7.71
C VAL A 181 -1.84 -13.96 8.38
N VAL A 182 -2.51 -14.30 9.47
CA VAL A 182 -3.13 -13.37 10.42
C VAL A 182 -2.42 -13.52 11.76
N THR A 183 -1.83 -12.44 12.27
CA THR A 183 -1.15 -12.39 13.57
C THR A 183 -1.87 -11.40 14.48
N VAL A 184 -2.19 -11.81 15.69
CA VAL A 184 -2.84 -10.98 16.71
C VAL A 184 -1.80 -10.57 17.75
N TYR A 185 -1.83 -9.29 18.12
CA TYR A 185 -0.89 -8.66 19.05
C TYR A 185 -1.58 -8.07 20.26
N HIS A 186 -0.98 -8.26 21.41
CA HIS A 186 -1.32 -7.58 22.66
C HIS A 186 -0.05 -6.93 23.20
N ASP A 187 -0.10 -5.62 23.49
CA ASP A 187 1.04 -4.84 23.96
C ASP A 187 2.31 -5.05 23.11
N PHE A 188 2.14 -4.93 21.79
CA PHE A 188 3.20 -5.13 20.78
C PHE A 188 3.79 -6.55 20.68
N LYS A 189 3.31 -7.50 21.47
CA LYS A 189 3.75 -8.90 21.42
C LYS A 189 2.75 -9.74 20.62
N PRO A 190 3.20 -10.63 19.74
CA PRO A 190 2.33 -11.58 19.06
C PRO A 190 1.79 -12.58 20.09
N VAL A 191 0.47 -12.73 20.14
CA VAL A 191 -0.23 -13.67 21.06
C VAL A 191 -0.90 -14.83 20.35
N ALA A 192 -1.14 -14.70 19.03
CA ALA A 192 -1.66 -15.76 18.19
C ALA A 192 -1.27 -15.54 16.73
N THR A 193 -0.99 -16.62 16.00
CA THR A 193 -0.70 -16.60 14.58
C THR A 193 -1.45 -17.72 13.89
N HIS A 194 -2.16 -17.40 12.80
CA HIS A 194 -3.00 -18.35 12.07
C HIS A 194 -2.77 -18.20 10.57
N ALA A 195 -2.94 -19.28 9.82
CA ALA A 195 -3.10 -19.20 8.38
C ALA A 195 -4.36 -18.38 8.07
N ARG A 196 -4.27 -17.42 7.13
CA ARG A 196 -5.41 -16.59 6.74
C ARG A 196 -6.52 -17.48 6.16
N ALA A 197 -7.75 -17.27 6.62
CA ALA A 197 -8.93 -17.93 6.08
C ALA A 197 -9.16 -17.50 4.62
N ARG A 198 -9.59 -18.42 3.80
CA ARG A 198 -9.85 -18.18 2.37
C ARG A 198 -11.33 -17.98 2.07
N ARG A 199 -12.20 -18.40 3.00
CA ARG A 199 -13.66 -18.35 2.84
C ARG A 199 -14.31 -17.68 4.05
N PRO A 200 -15.36 -16.88 3.85
CA PRO A 200 -16.20 -16.41 4.96
C PRO A 200 -16.73 -17.58 5.79
N GLY A 201 -16.83 -17.41 7.10
CA GLY A 201 -17.33 -18.41 8.04
C GLY A 201 -16.29 -19.42 8.54
N GLU A 202 -15.06 -19.41 7.98
CA GLU A 202 -14.01 -20.30 8.49
C GLU A 202 -13.62 -19.91 9.92
N ARG A 203 -13.30 -20.95 10.72
CA ARG A 203 -12.71 -20.80 12.06
C ARG A 203 -11.30 -21.37 12.06
N ARG A 204 -10.38 -20.62 12.62
CA ARG A 204 -9.00 -21.02 12.87
C ARG A 204 -8.80 -21.06 14.38
N THR A 205 -8.94 -22.25 14.96
CA THR A 205 -8.90 -22.46 16.41
C THR A 205 -7.67 -23.28 16.78
N VAL A 206 -6.94 -22.81 17.79
CA VAL A 206 -5.89 -23.54 18.50
C VAL A 206 -6.46 -23.95 19.84
N SER A 207 -6.38 -25.25 20.19
CA SER A 207 -7.00 -25.80 21.42
C SER A 207 -6.51 -25.13 22.69
N ASP A 208 -5.22 -24.80 22.76
CA ASP A 208 -4.58 -24.18 23.93
C ASP A 208 -5.06 -22.73 24.17
N HIS A 209 -5.77 -22.14 23.22
CA HIS A 209 -6.38 -20.81 23.39
C HIS A 209 -7.71 -20.87 24.14
N LEU A 210 -8.33 -22.03 24.23
CA LEU A 210 -9.63 -22.22 24.90
C LEU A 210 -9.44 -22.43 26.39
N PRO A 211 -10.43 -22.10 27.23
CA PRO A 211 -10.37 -22.41 28.65
C PRO A 211 -10.34 -23.94 28.89
N PRO A 212 -9.68 -24.38 29.96
CA PRO A 212 -9.59 -25.79 30.32
C PRO A 212 -10.96 -26.40 30.64
#